data_f43b0fe8a629385ee87ab6afe7fffb6f
#
_entry.id   f43b0fe8a629385ee87ab6afe7fffb6f
#
_cell.length_a   1.000
_cell.length_b   1.000
_cell.length_c   1.000
_cell.angle_alpha   90.00
_cell.angle_beta   90.00
_cell.angle_gamma   90.00
#
_symmetry.space_group_name_H-M   'P 1'
#
loop_
_entity.id
_entity.type
_entity.pdbx_description
1 polymer ?
#
loop_
_entity_poly.entity_id
_entity_poly.type
_entity_poly.pdbx_seq_one_letter_code
_entity_poly.pdbx_strand_id
1 'polypeptide(L)'
;MLEIKNLSVSVDGTDIINDLNLKVTKGKKIAIMGPNGSGKSTLSNIIAGKDGYKVKQGEIIFNNQNILELDPEERAASGIYLAFQYPVEIPGIANSSFLRTALNSVRKYNGHKELDTRAFLEECKLVSEKLGLDKSFLSRDLNSGFSGGEKKKNEIFHMLMMKPKLCILDEIDSGLDIDSLKIIAEGVAHYSSGENAMLIITHYQRL
;
A
#
# COMPACT_ATOMS: atom_id res chain seq x y z
N MET A 1 -0.91 -8.46 -14.69
CA MET A 1 -1.10 -7.74 -13.40
C MET A 1 -0.66 -6.30 -13.55
N LEU A 2 0.62 -5.94 -13.37
CA LEU A 2 1.16 -4.59 -13.63
C LEU A 2 2.21 -4.66 -14.74
N GLU A 3 2.13 -3.76 -15.71
CA GLU A 3 3.13 -3.61 -16.77
C GLU A 3 3.39 -2.11 -17.00
N ILE A 4 4.64 -1.71 -16.87
CA ILE A 4 5.12 -0.35 -17.09
C ILE A 4 5.96 -0.38 -18.36
N LYS A 5 5.69 0.53 -19.29
CA LYS A 5 6.39 0.61 -20.58
C LYS A 5 6.90 2.01 -20.84
N ASN A 6 8.20 2.12 -21.07
CA ASN A 6 8.90 3.34 -21.47
C ASN A 6 8.56 4.56 -20.60
N LEU A 7 8.33 4.33 -19.29
CA LEU A 7 7.86 5.36 -18.36
C LEU A 7 8.96 6.37 -18.08
N SER A 8 8.68 7.63 -18.39
CA SER A 8 9.54 8.77 -18.06
C SER A 8 8.77 9.82 -17.27
N VAL A 9 9.32 10.24 -16.13
CA VAL A 9 8.65 11.09 -15.15
C VAL A 9 9.55 12.20 -14.66
N SER A 10 9.00 13.39 -14.53
CA SER A 10 9.66 14.53 -13.88
C SER A 10 8.89 15.02 -12.66
N VAL A 11 9.65 15.59 -11.72
CA VAL A 11 9.18 16.26 -10.51
C VAL A 11 9.83 17.63 -10.47
N ASP A 12 9.04 18.69 -10.35
CA ASP A 12 9.51 20.08 -10.34
C ASP A 12 10.50 20.40 -11.48
N GLY A 13 10.22 19.86 -12.68
CA GLY A 13 11.04 20.05 -13.88
C GLY A 13 12.29 19.16 -13.98
N THR A 14 12.61 18.39 -12.95
CA THR A 14 13.76 17.47 -12.94
C THR A 14 13.31 16.06 -13.33
N ASP A 15 14.03 15.44 -14.27
CA ASP A 15 13.77 14.07 -14.69
C ASP A 15 14.25 13.08 -13.62
N ILE A 16 13.34 12.27 -13.12
CA ILE A 16 13.60 11.31 -12.04
C ILE A 16 13.57 9.87 -12.55
N ILE A 17 12.60 9.54 -13.39
CA ILE A 17 12.49 8.22 -14.02
C ILE A 17 12.67 8.40 -15.51
N ASN A 18 13.54 7.60 -16.12
CA ASN A 18 13.85 7.64 -17.53
C ASN A 18 13.70 6.26 -18.14
N ASP A 19 12.78 6.13 -19.09
CA ASP A 19 12.53 4.92 -19.90
C ASP A 19 12.41 3.61 -19.08
N LEU A 20 11.68 3.69 -17.95
CA LEU A 20 11.50 2.52 -17.07
C LEU A 20 10.56 1.51 -17.71
N ASN A 21 11.03 0.27 -17.76
CA ASN A 21 10.25 -0.89 -18.14
C ASN A 21 10.21 -1.90 -16.98
N LEU A 22 9.00 -2.29 -16.54
CA LEU A 22 8.83 -3.21 -15.41
C LEU A 22 7.58 -4.05 -15.63
N LYS A 23 7.68 -5.35 -15.36
CA LYS A 23 6.53 -6.26 -15.40
C LYS A 23 6.41 -7.03 -14.09
N VAL A 24 5.22 -6.95 -13.48
CA VAL A 24 4.88 -7.69 -12.26
C VAL A 24 3.72 -8.61 -12.57
N THR A 25 3.94 -9.90 -12.46
CA THR A 25 2.91 -10.92 -12.68
C THR A 25 2.25 -11.32 -11.35
N LYS A 26 1.08 -11.91 -11.42
CA LYS A 26 0.39 -12.47 -10.25
C LYS A 26 1.30 -13.43 -9.48
N GLY A 27 1.17 -13.46 -8.17
CA GLY A 27 1.95 -14.31 -7.27
C GLY A 27 3.40 -13.89 -7.07
N LYS A 28 3.88 -12.81 -7.74
CA LYS A 28 5.28 -12.39 -7.62
C LYS A 28 5.46 -11.27 -6.60
N LYS A 29 6.56 -11.38 -5.87
CA LYS A 29 7.13 -10.32 -5.04
C LYS A 29 8.37 -9.80 -5.75
N ILE A 30 8.41 -8.50 -6.01
CA ILE A 30 9.56 -7.85 -6.66
C ILE A 30 10.13 -6.84 -5.69
N ALA A 31 11.39 -6.99 -5.33
CA ALA A 31 12.13 -6.00 -4.55
C ALA A 31 12.74 -4.96 -5.49
N ILE A 32 12.51 -3.68 -5.18
CA ILE A 32 13.14 -2.54 -5.84
C ILE A 32 14.16 -1.97 -4.88
N MET A 33 15.42 -2.00 -5.28
CA MET A 33 16.54 -1.53 -4.49
C MET A 33 17.33 -0.47 -5.28
N GLY A 34 18.00 0.42 -4.57
CA GLY A 34 18.82 1.47 -5.17
C GLY A 34 19.15 2.57 -4.17
N PRO A 35 20.09 3.47 -4.50
CA PRO A 35 20.45 4.57 -3.63
C PRO A 35 19.29 5.53 -3.38
N ASN A 36 19.44 6.39 -2.36
CA ASN A 36 18.48 7.47 -2.13
C ASN A 36 18.45 8.41 -3.34
N GLY A 37 17.26 8.90 -3.68
CA GLY A 37 17.06 9.76 -4.86
C GLY A 37 17.00 9.03 -6.20
N SER A 38 17.06 7.69 -6.25
CA SER A 38 16.98 6.94 -7.52
C SER A 38 15.56 6.78 -8.10
N GLY A 39 14.56 7.43 -7.52
CA GLY A 39 13.19 7.41 -8.04
C GLY A 39 12.29 6.30 -7.52
N LYS A 40 12.72 5.52 -6.51
CA LYS A 40 11.92 4.41 -5.96
C LYS A 40 10.56 4.87 -5.43
N SER A 41 10.54 5.85 -4.52
CA SER A 41 9.28 6.39 -3.97
C SER A 41 8.52 7.24 -5.00
N THR A 42 9.20 7.80 -6.02
CA THR A 42 8.54 8.41 -7.17
C THR A 42 7.71 7.39 -7.91
N LEU A 43 8.24 6.19 -8.14
CA LEU A 43 7.53 5.10 -8.81
C LEU A 43 6.30 4.67 -8.01
N SER A 44 6.43 4.44 -6.70
CA SER A 44 5.30 4.04 -5.86
C SER A 44 4.19 5.10 -5.85
N ASN A 45 4.56 6.38 -5.73
CA ASN A 45 3.62 7.50 -5.73
C ASN A 45 2.87 7.65 -7.05
N ILE A 46 3.55 7.48 -8.19
CA ILE A 46 2.91 7.55 -9.52
C ILE A 46 1.94 6.40 -9.71
N ILE A 47 2.28 5.18 -9.32
CA ILE A 47 1.37 4.04 -9.42
C ILE A 47 0.13 4.28 -8.54
N ALA A 48 0.31 4.86 -7.35
CA ALA A 48 -0.79 5.20 -6.45
C ALA A 48 -1.63 6.41 -6.91
N GLY A 49 -1.13 7.23 -7.86
CA GLY A 49 -1.85 8.39 -8.39
C GLY A 49 -1.64 9.67 -7.58
N LYS A 50 -0.56 9.76 -6.81
CA LYS A 50 -0.26 10.97 -6.04
C LYS A 50 0.06 12.14 -6.96
N ASP A 51 -0.49 13.32 -6.66
CA ASP A 51 -0.23 14.57 -7.38
C ASP A 51 1.22 15.04 -7.30
N GLY A 52 1.60 15.95 -8.19
CA GLY A 52 2.93 16.56 -8.23
C GLY A 52 3.95 15.84 -9.12
N TYR A 53 3.55 14.78 -9.79
CA TYR A 53 4.38 14.01 -10.71
C TYR A 53 3.92 14.20 -12.15
N LYS A 54 4.82 14.57 -13.05
CA LYS A 54 4.50 14.75 -14.46
C LYS A 54 5.01 13.57 -15.28
N VAL A 55 4.12 12.75 -15.75
CA VAL A 55 4.44 11.70 -16.74
C VAL A 55 4.69 12.37 -18.08
N LYS A 56 5.89 12.25 -18.62
CA LYS A 56 6.30 12.77 -19.92
C LYS A 56 6.01 11.79 -21.05
N GLN A 57 6.20 10.50 -20.77
CA GLN A 57 6.07 9.42 -21.74
C GLN A 57 5.79 8.11 -21.02
N GLY A 58 5.24 7.17 -21.77
CA GLY A 58 5.01 5.79 -21.32
C GLY A 58 3.61 5.53 -20.78
N GLU A 59 3.38 4.31 -20.36
CA GLU A 59 2.10 3.85 -19.85
C GLU A 59 2.29 2.95 -18.63
N ILE A 60 1.29 2.91 -17.77
CA ILE A 60 1.20 1.99 -16.64
C ILE A 60 -0.10 1.22 -16.77
N ILE A 61 0.00 -0.05 -17.13
CA ILE A 61 -1.15 -0.92 -17.32
C ILE A 61 -1.32 -1.82 -16.09
N PHE A 62 -2.46 -1.73 -15.44
CA PHE A 62 -2.85 -2.61 -14.35
C PHE A 62 -4.13 -3.37 -14.73
N ASN A 63 -4.06 -4.71 -14.75
CA ASN A 63 -5.18 -5.58 -15.15
C ASN A 63 -5.84 -5.14 -16.47
N ASN A 64 -5.06 -4.83 -17.48
CA ASN A 64 -5.45 -4.40 -18.84
C ASN A 64 -6.06 -2.99 -18.92
N GLN A 65 -5.93 -2.17 -17.88
CA GLN A 65 -6.37 -0.77 -17.88
C GLN A 65 -5.16 0.15 -17.65
N ASN A 66 -5.07 1.24 -18.42
CA ASN A 66 -4.07 2.28 -18.17
C ASN A 66 -4.48 3.08 -16.93
N ILE A 67 -3.71 2.95 -15.86
CA ILE A 67 -4.03 3.61 -14.58
C ILE A 67 -3.64 5.09 -14.54
N LEU A 68 -2.89 5.58 -15.52
CA LEU A 68 -2.56 7.01 -15.62
C LEU A 68 -3.81 7.88 -15.87
N GLU A 69 -4.88 7.27 -16.41
CA GLU A 69 -6.16 7.92 -16.68
C GLU A 69 -7.13 7.87 -15.49
N LEU A 70 -6.76 7.17 -14.42
CA LEU A 70 -7.60 6.97 -13.23
C LEU A 70 -7.20 7.91 -12.11
N ASP A 71 -8.20 8.38 -11.37
CA ASP A 71 -8.01 9.08 -10.10
C ASP A 71 -7.45 8.14 -9.00
N PRO A 72 -6.78 8.67 -7.96
CA PRO A 72 -6.20 7.85 -6.87
C PRO A 72 -7.20 6.89 -6.22
N GLU A 73 -8.43 7.34 -5.98
CA GLU A 73 -9.51 6.52 -5.41
C GLU A 73 -9.95 5.39 -6.33
N GLU A 74 -9.95 5.58 -7.64
CA GLU A 74 -10.25 4.55 -8.63
C GLU A 74 -9.14 3.51 -8.69
N ARG A 75 -7.88 3.93 -8.59
CA ARG A 75 -6.71 3.02 -8.50
C ARG A 75 -6.79 2.18 -7.24
N ALA A 76 -7.07 2.79 -6.09
CA ALA A 76 -7.27 2.08 -4.83
C ALA A 76 -8.44 1.08 -4.94
N ALA A 77 -9.56 1.49 -5.52
CA ALA A 77 -10.74 0.65 -5.72
C ALA A 77 -10.50 -0.50 -6.70
N SER A 78 -9.63 -0.31 -7.70
CA SER A 78 -9.21 -1.39 -8.63
C SER A 78 -8.35 -2.47 -7.96
N GLY A 79 -7.83 -2.18 -6.76
CA GLY A 79 -7.05 -3.10 -5.94
C GLY A 79 -5.56 -2.77 -5.84
N ILE A 80 -5.17 -1.51 -6.01
CA ILE A 80 -3.81 -1.02 -5.74
C ILE A 80 -3.77 -0.46 -4.32
N TYR A 81 -2.78 -0.86 -3.53
CA TYR A 81 -2.54 -0.37 -2.17
C TYR A 81 -1.10 0.10 -2.04
N LEU A 82 -0.91 1.28 -1.45
CA LEU A 82 0.40 1.82 -1.11
C LEU A 82 0.52 1.93 0.42
N ALA A 83 1.44 1.17 1.01
CA ALA A 83 1.89 1.40 2.37
C ALA A 83 2.98 2.48 2.34
N PHE A 84 2.69 3.61 2.97
CA PHE A 84 3.56 4.79 2.93
C PHE A 84 4.78 4.63 3.83
N GLN A 85 5.91 5.18 3.38
CA GLN A 85 7.10 5.33 4.22
C GLN A 85 6.79 6.12 5.51
N TYR A 86 6.00 7.18 5.37
CA TYR A 86 5.50 8.03 6.45
C TYR A 86 3.97 8.07 6.43
N PRO A 87 3.31 7.17 7.19
CA PRO A 87 1.85 7.15 7.23
C PRO A 87 1.25 8.45 7.76
N VAL A 88 0.20 8.92 7.09
CA VAL A 88 -0.49 10.18 7.44
C VAL A 88 -1.23 10.03 8.75
N GLU A 89 -1.20 11.07 9.58
CA GLU A 89 -1.98 11.18 10.81
C GLU A 89 -3.28 11.95 10.53
N ILE A 90 -4.41 11.42 11.00
CA ILE A 90 -5.71 12.11 10.88
C ILE A 90 -6.35 12.19 12.27
N PRO A 91 -6.07 13.26 13.03
CA PRO A 91 -6.68 13.47 14.34
C PRO A 91 -8.20 13.57 14.25
N GLY A 92 -8.90 13.03 15.26
CA GLY A 92 -10.36 13.07 15.34
C GLY A 92 -11.08 12.01 14.51
N ILE A 93 -10.36 11.16 13.76
CA ILE A 93 -10.96 10.07 13.01
C ILE A 93 -10.42 8.74 13.54
N ALA A 94 -11.29 7.96 14.18
CA ALA A 94 -10.90 6.64 14.69
C ALA A 94 -10.42 5.72 13.55
N ASN A 95 -9.37 4.95 13.81
CA ASN A 95 -8.77 4.01 12.85
C ASN A 95 -9.82 3.03 12.27
N SER A 96 -10.71 2.50 13.10
CA SER A 96 -11.79 1.62 12.66
C SER A 96 -12.79 2.31 11.74
N SER A 97 -13.14 3.57 12.02
CA SER A 97 -14.09 4.34 11.20
C SER A 97 -13.50 4.63 9.82
N PHE A 98 -12.24 5.07 9.77
CA PHE A 98 -11.52 5.27 8.51
C PHE A 98 -11.50 3.98 7.69
N LEU A 99 -11.01 2.89 8.28
CA LEU A 99 -10.82 1.62 7.57
C LEU A 99 -12.15 1.04 7.06
N ARG A 100 -13.22 1.10 7.89
CA ARG A 100 -14.53 0.63 7.46
C ARG A 100 -15.09 1.40 6.27
N THR A 101 -14.93 2.73 6.30
CA THR A 101 -15.35 3.59 5.19
C THR A 101 -14.59 3.26 3.91
N ALA A 102 -13.25 3.17 4.00
CA ALA A 102 -12.40 2.84 2.87
C ALA A 102 -12.74 1.45 2.29
N LEU A 103 -12.86 0.43 3.15
CA LEU A 103 -13.18 -0.93 2.74
C LEU A 103 -14.56 -1.00 2.05
N ASN A 104 -15.57 -0.35 2.62
CA ASN A 104 -16.91 -0.34 2.03
C ASN A 104 -16.97 0.44 0.71
N SER A 105 -16.19 1.51 0.56
CA SER A 105 -16.05 2.23 -0.72
C SER A 105 -15.48 1.33 -1.81
N VAL A 106 -14.40 0.59 -1.52
CA VAL A 106 -13.81 -0.38 -2.44
C VAL A 106 -14.79 -1.51 -2.78
N ARG A 107 -15.50 -2.04 -1.79
CA ARG A 107 -16.51 -3.08 -2.00
C ARG A 107 -17.63 -2.60 -2.92
N LYS A 108 -18.16 -1.39 -2.66
CA LYS A 108 -19.21 -0.76 -3.48
C LYS A 108 -18.75 -0.55 -4.92
N TYR A 109 -17.54 -0.03 -5.13
CA TYR A 109 -16.97 0.15 -6.46
C TYR A 109 -16.91 -1.18 -7.24
N ASN A 110 -16.59 -2.28 -6.56
CA ASN A 110 -16.52 -3.63 -7.16
C ASN A 110 -17.87 -4.37 -7.17
N GLY A 111 -18.99 -3.70 -6.92
CA GLY A 111 -20.33 -4.30 -6.96
C GLY A 111 -20.66 -5.23 -5.78
N HIS A 112 -19.89 -5.19 -4.71
CA HIS A 112 -20.14 -5.97 -3.51
C HIS A 112 -20.97 -5.19 -2.48
N LYS A 113 -21.75 -5.92 -1.68
CA LYS A 113 -22.46 -5.34 -0.53
C LYS A 113 -21.47 -4.83 0.52
N GLU A 114 -21.80 -3.73 1.16
CA GLU A 114 -21.06 -3.22 2.31
C GLU A 114 -21.06 -4.24 3.46
N LEU A 115 -19.96 -4.29 4.20
CA LEU A 115 -19.89 -5.04 5.45
C LEU A 115 -20.70 -4.31 6.52
N ASP A 116 -21.58 -5.03 7.22
CA ASP A 116 -22.18 -4.51 8.43
C ASP A 116 -21.11 -4.37 9.55
N THR A 117 -21.49 -3.67 10.61
CA THR A 117 -20.58 -3.38 11.72
C THR A 117 -20.04 -4.65 12.37
N ARG A 118 -20.88 -5.68 12.52
CA ARG A 118 -20.50 -6.92 13.19
C ARG A 118 -19.47 -7.69 12.38
N ALA A 119 -19.77 -7.93 11.09
CA ALA A 119 -18.85 -8.62 10.19
C ALA A 119 -17.51 -7.90 10.07
N PHE A 120 -17.52 -6.55 9.99
CA PHE A 120 -16.30 -5.74 9.99
C PHE A 120 -15.47 -5.93 11.27
N LEU A 121 -16.09 -5.88 12.46
CA LEU A 121 -15.39 -6.03 13.73
C LEU A 121 -14.85 -7.46 13.94
N GLU A 122 -15.59 -8.48 13.49
CA GLU A 122 -15.11 -9.86 13.51
C GLU A 122 -13.84 -10.03 12.65
N GLU A 123 -13.82 -9.43 11.45
CA GLU A 123 -12.65 -9.47 10.58
C GLU A 123 -11.47 -8.67 11.17
N CYS A 124 -11.72 -7.47 11.72
CA CYS A 124 -10.71 -6.70 12.45
C CYS A 124 -10.08 -7.50 13.59
N LYS A 125 -10.89 -8.20 14.37
CA LYS A 125 -10.40 -9.04 15.48
C LYS A 125 -9.43 -10.11 14.98
N LEU A 126 -9.80 -10.85 13.93
CA LEU A 126 -8.97 -11.91 13.36
C LEU A 126 -7.62 -11.38 12.85
N VAL A 127 -7.63 -10.23 12.18
CA VAL A 127 -6.39 -9.62 11.65
C VAL A 127 -5.54 -9.04 12.79
N SER A 128 -6.16 -8.38 13.78
CA SER A 128 -5.44 -7.83 14.95
C SER A 128 -4.75 -8.94 15.76
N GLU A 129 -5.41 -10.07 15.98
CA GLU A 129 -4.83 -11.21 16.69
C GLU A 129 -3.59 -11.77 15.96
N LYS A 130 -3.63 -11.84 14.63
CA LYS A 130 -2.48 -12.26 13.80
C LYS A 130 -1.27 -11.32 13.91
N LEU A 131 -1.52 -10.03 14.07
CA LEU A 131 -0.47 -9.00 14.15
C LEU A 131 -0.08 -8.65 15.60
N GLY A 132 -0.69 -9.32 16.60
CA GLY A 132 -0.46 -9.02 18.00
C GLY A 132 -0.85 -7.58 18.38
N LEU A 133 -1.88 -7.02 17.74
CA LEU A 133 -2.35 -5.67 18.00
C LEU A 133 -3.39 -5.66 19.13
N ASP A 134 -3.25 -4.70 20.06
CA ASP A 134 -4.22 -4.49 21.13
C ASP A 134 -5.56 -3.97 20.60
N LYS A 135 -6.66 -4.32 21.29
CA LYS A 135 -8.02 -3.92 20.88
C LYS A 135 -8.23 -2.41 20.89
N SER A 136 -7.52 -1.67 21.74
CA SER A 136 -7.61 -0.20 21.81
C SER A 136 -7.11 0.49 20.55
N PHE A 137 -6.28 -0.19 19.77
CA PHE A 137 -5.73 0.27 18.50
C PHE A 137 -6.80 0.73 17.50
N LEU A 138 -7.95 0.04 17.45
CA LEU A 138 -9.05 0.38 16.54
C LEU A 138 -9.81 1.65 16.92
N SER A 139 -9.82 2.00 18.22
CA SER A 139 -10.52 3.19 18.73
C SER A 139 -9.64 4.44 18.76
N ARG A 140 -8.32 4.30 18.64
CA ARG A 140 -7.39 5.44 18.57
C ARG A 140 -7.55 6.17 17.23
N ASP A 141 -7.24 7.45 17.23
CA ASP A 141 -7.21 8.25 16.01
C ASP A 141 -6.17 7.71 15.02
N LEU A 142 -6.50 7.77 13.71
CA LEU A 142 -5.68 7.20 12.65
C LEU A 142 -4.24 7.73 12.71
N ASN A 143 -3.32 6.85 13.08
CA ASN A 143 -1.89 7.10 13.22
C ASN A 143 -1.50 8.23 14.20
N SER A 144 -2.44 8.94 14.80
CA SER A 144 -2.16 10.05 15.71
C SER A 144 -1.65 9.53 17.07
N GLY A 145 -0.48 10.00 17.46
CA GLY A 145 0.19 9.52 18.69
C GLY A 145 0.68 8.08 18.63
N PHE A 146 0.71 7.45 17.44
CA PHE A 146 1.34 6.14 17.25
C PHE A 146 2.86 6.30 17.18
N SER A 147 3.59 5.35 17.75
CA SER A 147 5.02 5.21 17.49
C SER A 147 5.28 4.84 16.02
N GLY A 148 6.51 5.00 15.55
CA GLY A 148 6.87 4.62 14.19
C GLY A 148 6.55 3.15 13.87
N GLY A 149 6.82 2.24 14.82
CA GLY A 149 6.49 0.83 14.68
C GLY A 149 4.97 0.58 14.66
N GLU A 150 4.19 1.26 15.50
CA GLU A 150 2.73 1.15 15.49
C GLU A 150 2.13 1.64 14.17
N LYS A 151 2.62 2.75 13.60
CA LYS A 151 2.17 3.26 12.30
C LYS A 151 2.38 2.23 11.19
N LYS A 152 3.55 1.59 11.15
CA LYS A 152 3.86 0.57 10.14
C LYS A 152 3.08 -0.72 10.34
N LYS A 153 2.85 -1.15 11.59
CA LYS A 153 1.91 -2.25 11.89
C LYS A 153 0.49 -1.91 11.44
N ASN A 154 0.07 -0.63 11.57
CA ASN A 154 -1.23 -0.17 11.06
C ASN A 154 -1.34 -0.26 9.53
N GLU A 155 -0.29 0.11 8.81
CA GLU A 155 -0.26 -0.07 7.34
C GLU A 155 -0.44 -1.55 6.96
N ILE A 156 0.23 -2.47 7.65
CA ILE A 156 0.06 -3.92 7.39
C ILE A 156 -1.35 -4.39 7.79
N PHE A 157 -1.90 -3.89 8.90
CA PHE A 157 -3.26 -4.18 9.30
C PHE A 157 -4.27 -3.74 8.21
N HIS A 158 -4.15 -2.51 7.72
CA HIS A 158 -4.98 -2.01 6.63
C HIS A 158 -4.81 -2.84 5.35
N MET A 159 -3.60 -3.17 4.97
CA MET A 159 -3.32 -4.04 3.81
C MET A 159 -4.04 -5.38 3.92
N LEU A 160 -3.96 -6.05 5.09
CA LEU A 160 -4.61 -7.34 5.30
C LEU A 160 -6.14 -7.24 5.28
N MET A 161 -6.70 -6.16 5.78
CA MET A 161 -8.14 -5.88 5.74
C MET A 161 -8.64 -5.56 4.33
N MET A 162 -7.90 -4.73 3.59
CA MET A 162 -8.28 -4.29 2.24
C MET A 162 -8.09 -5.38 1.18
N LYS A 163 -7.22 -6.35 1.41
CA LYS A 163 -6.90 -7.47 0.49
C LYS A 163 -6.66 -7.01 -0.95
N PRO A 164 -5.73 -6.07 -1.18
CA PRO A 164 -5.50 -5.52 -2.51
C PRO A 164 -4.98 -6.58 -3.49
N LYS A 165 -5.07 -6.33 -4.79
CA LYS A 165 -4.47 -7.18 -5.82
C LYS A 165 -2.97 -6.90 -6.00
N LEU A 166 -2.60 -5.61 -5.93
CA LEU A 166 -1.21 -5.15 -5.95
C LEU A 166 -0.93 -4.36 -4.68
N CYS A 167 0.05 -4.80 -3.91
CA CYS A 167 0.55 -4.08 -2.75
C CYS A 167 1.92 -3.47 -3.05
N ILE A 168 2.10 -2.19 -2.76
CA ILE A 168 3.36 -1.48 -2.84
C ILE A 168 3.77 -1.14 -1.41
N LEU A 169 4.94 -1.63 -0.98
CA LEU A 169 5.49 -1.39 0.34
C LEU A 169 6.69 -0.47 0.20
N ASP A 170 6.53 0.81 0.59
CA ASP A 170 7.59 1.81 0.45
C ASP A 170 8.34 1.98 1.79
N GLU A 171 9.51 1.32 1.90
CA GLU A 171 10.43 1.37 3.04
C GLU A 171 9.75 1.14 4.41
N ILE A 172 8.79 0.22 4.46
CA ILE A 172 8.07 -0.09 5.70
C ILE A 172 8.95 -0.74 6.77
N ASP A 173 10.11 -1.26 6.38
CA ASP A 173 11.12 -1.90 7.21
C ASP A 173 12.10 -0.91 7.87
N SER A 174 12.09 0.37 7.44
CA SER A 174 13.03 1.36 7.94
C SER A 174 12.71 1.81 9.38
N GLY A 175 13.74 1.91 10.24
CA GLY A 175 13.61 2.44 11.61
C GLY A 175 12.81 1.58 12.58
N LEU A 176 12.66 0.29 12.33
CA LEU A 176 11.96 -0.66 13.18
C LEU A 176 12.92 -1.44 14.07
N ASP A 177 12.44 -1.78 15.27
CA ASP A 177 13.04 -2.82 16.09
C ASP A 177 12.81 -4.22 15.49
N ILE A 178 13.55 -5.21 15.95
CA ILE A 178 13.53 -6.58 15.43
C ILE A 178 12.15 -7.23 15.57
N ASP A 179 11.45 -6.97 16.69
CA ASP A 179 10.13 -7.58 16.96
C ASP A 179 9.07 -6.99 16.03
N SER A 180 9.07 -5.68 15.83
CA SER A 180 8.19 -5.01 14.88
C SER A 180 8.44 -5.46 13.44
N LEU A 181 9.73 -5.62 13.06
CA LEU A 181 10.10 -6.13 11.74
C LEU A 181 9.57 -7.55 11.50
N LYS A 182 9.67 -8.42 12.51
CA LYS A 182 9.16 -9.79 12.44
C LYS A 182 7.64 -9.83 12.21
N ILE A 183 6.89 -9.03 12.97
CA ILE A 183 5.43 -8.93 12.81
C ILE A 183 5.05 -8.46 11.41
N ILE A 184 5.75 -7.46 10.89
CA ILE A 184 5.54 -6.95 9.53
C ILE A 184 5.85 -8.02 8.48
N ALA A 185 6.98 -8.72 8.61
CA ALA A 185 7.36 -9.78 7.69
C ALA A 185 6.35 -10.96 7.71
N GLU A 186 5.84 -11.34 8.87
CA GLU A 186 4.77 -12.33 9.02
C GLU A 186 3.46 -11.86 8.35
N GLY A 187 3.08 -10.58 8.53
CA GLY A 187 1.94 -9.97 7.86
C GLY A 187 2.06 -9.98 6.33
N VAL A 188 3.23 -9.61 5.82
CA VAL A 188 3.57 -9.64 4.39
C VAL A 188 3.55 -11.08 3.85
N ALA A 189 4.08 -12.04 4.60
CA ALA A 189 4.04 -13.45 4.23
C ALA A 189 2.60 -13.99 4.20
N HIS A 190 1.78 -13.59 5.15
CA HIS A 190 0.37 -13.99 5.26
C HIS A 190 -0.51 -13.46 4.12
N TYR A 191 -0.22 -12.22 3.68
CA TYR A 191 -0.91 -11.62 2.54
C TYR A 191 -0.56 -12.32 1.22
N SER A 192 0.63 -12.89 1.12
CA SER A 192 1.12 -13.49 -0.11
C SER A 192 0.27 -14.70 -0.54
N SER A 193 -0.40 -14.56 -1.66
CA SER A 193 -1.14 -15.64 -2.33
C SER A 193 -0.71 -15.71 -3.81
N GLY A 194 -1.10 -16.78 -4.51
CA GLY A 194 -0.84 -16.90 -5.95
C GLY A 194 -1.55 -15.85 -6.82
N GLU A 195 -2.53 -15.13 -6.26
CA GLU A 195 -3.40 -14.20 -6.98
C GLU A 195 -3.01 -12.72 -6.83
N ASN A 196 -2.29 -12.36 -5.77
CA ASN A 196 -1.83 -11.00 -5.53
C ASN A 196 -0.34 -10.83 -5.89
N ALA A 197 0.09 -9.58 -6.04
CA ALA A 197 1.48 -9.24 -6.32
C ALA A 197 1.97 -8.15 -5.36
N MET A 198 3.29 -8.08 -5.18
CA MET A 198 3.91 -7.08 -4.32
C MET A 198 5.09 -6.40 -5.02
N LEU A 199 5.18 -5.08 -4.86
CA LEU A 199 6.39 -4.30 -5.06
C LEU A 199 6.92 -3.89 -3.68
N ILE A 200 8.14 -4.26 -3.36
CA ILE A 200 8.76 -3.98 -2.07
C ILE A 200 9.94 -3.05 -2.32
N ILE A 201 9.81 -1.80 -1.90
CA ILE A 201 10.92 -0.85 -1.90
C ILE A 201 11.61 -0.97 -0.56
N THR A 202 12.89 -1.36 -0.58
CA THR A 202 13.67 -1.60 0.63
C THR A 202 15.14 -1.33 0.40
N HIS A 203 15.84 -0.99 1.47
CA HIS A 203 17.30 -0.93 1.52
C HIS A 203 17.91 -2.21 2.10
N TYR A 204 17.10 -3.13 2.62
CA TYR A 204 17.55 -4.35 3.29
C TYR A 204 17.20 -5.59 2.49
N GLN A 205 18.14 -6.54 2.44
CA GLN A 205 17.96 -7.85 1.76
C GLN A 205 17.17 -8.88 2.59
N ARG A 206 16.54 -8.47 3.71
CA ARG A 206 15.98 -9.39 4.73
C ARG A 206 14.46 -9.39 4.85
N LEU A 207 13.73 -8.78 3.93
CA LEU A 207 12.25 -8.87 3.87
C LEU A 207 11.76 -10.02 3.00
#